data_90c6ae37947e48c766becb9f771a933f
#
_entry.id   90c6ae37947e48c766becb9f771a933f
#
_cell.length_a   1.000
_cell.length_b   1.000
_cell.length_c   1.000
_cell.angle_alpha   90.00
_cell.angle_beta   90.00
_cell.angle_gamma   90.00
#
_symmetry.space_group_name_H-M   'P 1'
#
loop_
_entity.id
_entity.type
_entity.pdbx_description
1 polymer ?
#
loop_
_entity_poly.entity_id
_entity_poly.type
_entity_poly.pdbx_seq_one_letter_code
_entity_poly.pdbx_strand_id
1 'polypeptide(L)'
;FHFDSKFSTWFYRIVYRTALTALRQQRMFVSYEEAGPVDLSNDEVESATALLEREDRKEMIARTLKKLPADEALLLTLYYLEECSVEEICQITELSASNVKVKLFRGRKRFYEVLQDKMKLETADLL
;
A
#
# COMPACT_ATOMS: atom_id res chain seq x y z
N PHE A 1 -5.89 12.13 22.75
CA PHE A 1 -4.49 11.87 22.41
C PHE A 1 -3.78 11.22 23.59
N HIS A 2 -3.30 10.01 23.37
CA HIS A 2 -2.49 9.31 24.35
C HIS A 2 -1.01 9.58 24.07
N PHE A 3 -0.25 9.93 25.11
CA PHE A 3 1.18 10.21 24.99
C PHE A 3 2.01 9.00 24.53
N ASP A 4 1.44 7.80 24.60
CA ASP A 4 2.07 6.57 24.13
C ASP A 4 2.08 6.45 22.60
N SER A 5 1.27 7.24 21.91
CA SER A 5 1.21 7.26 20.45
C SER A 5 2.01 8.43 19.92
N LYS A 6 2.76 8.19 18.83
CA LYS A 6 3.44 9.27 18.13
C LYS A 6 2.40 10.25 17.58
N PHE A 7 2.75 11.53 17.53
CA PHE A 7 1.91 12.56 16.91
C PHE A 7 1.52 12.17 15.48
N SER A 8 2.46 11.63 14.72
CA SER A 8 2.22 11.16 13.35
C SER A 8 1.12 10.08 13.29
N THR A 9 1.09 9.14 14.25
CA THR A 9 0.05 8.11 14.31
C THR A 9 -1.33 8.74 14.52
N TRP A 10 -1.45 9.69 15.43
CA TRP A 10 -2.69 10.42 15.67
C TRP A 10 -3.14 11.20 14.42
N PHE A 11 -2.21 11.88 13.77
CA PHE A 11 -2.49 12.65 12.55
C PHE A 11 -2.97 11.74 11.42
N TYR A 12 -2.27 10.63 11.18
CA TYR A 12 -2.66 9.66 10.14
C TYR A 12 -4.01 9.03 10.43
N ARG A 13 -4.36 8.83 11.68
CA ARG A 13 -5.68 8.33 12.06
C ARG A 13 -6.79 9.27 11.59
N ILE A 14 -6.61 10.56 11.77
CA ILE A 14 -7.57 11.58 11.32
C ILE A 14 -7.66 11.56 9.79
N VAL A 15 -6.52 11.60 9.12
CA VAL A 15 -6.45 11.59 7.65
C VAL A 15 -7.08 10.32 7.08
N TYR A 16 -6.77 9.18 7.64
CA TYR A 16 -7.33 7.90 7.20
C TYR A 16 -8.85 7.88 7.34
N ARG A 17 -9.38 8.28 8.46
CA ARG A 17 -10.83 8.31 8.70
C ARG A 17 -11.55 9.25 7.74
N THR A 18 -10.98 10.40 7.48
CA THR A 18 -11.52 11.37 6.52
C THR A 18 -11.52 10.79 5.10
N ALA A 19 -10.41 10.20 4.69
CA ALA A 19 -10.29 9.55 3.39
C ALA A 19 -11.26 8.38 3.24
N LEU A 20 -11.40 7.56 4.26
CA LEU A 20 -12.31 6.42 4.27
C LEU A 20 -13.77 6.86 4.13
N THR A 21 -14.17 7.92 4.81
CA THR A 21 -15.50 8.49 4.70
C THR A 21 -15.78 8.98 3.27
N ALA A 22 -14.83 9.68 2.67
CA ALA A 22 -14.94 10.15 1.30
C ALA A 22 -15.07 8.99 0.30
N LEU A 23 -14.28 7.93 0.48
CA LEU A 23 -14.34 6.74 -0.36
C LEU A 23 -15.65 5.97 -0.23
N ARG A 24 -16.22 5.88 0.98
CA ARG A 24 -17.53 5.26 1.21
C ARG A 24 -18.63 6.02 0.47
N GLN A 25 -18.57 7.33 0.45
CA GLN A 25 -19.52 8.16 -0.28
C GLN A 25 -19.42 7.95 -1.78
N GLN A 26 -18.23 7.65 -2.29
CA GLN A 26 -18.00 7.38 -3.72
C GLN A 26 -18.23 5.92 -4.10
N ARG A 27 -18.54 5.05 -3.15
CA ARG A 27 -18.72 3.60 -3.35
C ARG A 27 -17.53 2.92 -4.04
N MET A 28 -16.32 3.36 -3.72
CA MET A 28 -15.10 2.83 -4.33
C MET A 28 -14.52 1.61 -3.58
N PHE A 29 -15.33 0.93 -2.78
CA PHE A 29 -14.92 -0.32 -2.15
C PHE A 29 -15.07 -1.48 -3.14
N VAL A 30 -13.95 -1.95 -3.62
CA VAL A 30 -13.91 -3.19 -4.37
C VAL A 30 -14.01 -4.33 -3.37
N SER A 31 -15.03 -5.18 -3.53
CA SER A 31 -15.09 -6.40 -2.74
C SER A 31 -13.96 -7.32 -3.21
N TYR A 32 -13.15 -7.75 -2.25
CA TYR A 32 -12.01 -8.61 -2.55
C TYR A 32 -12.47 -10.04 -2.70
N GLU A 33 -12.17 -10.62 -3.84
CA GLU A 33 -12.13 -12.07 -3.92
C GLU A 33 -10.91 -12.57 -3.15
N GLU A 34 -11.10 -13.63 -2.39
CA GLU A 34 -10.01 -14.26 -1.66
C GLU A 34 -9.00 -14.86 -2.65
N ALA A 35 -8.01 -14.08 -3.01
CA ALA A 35 -6.84 -14.64 -3.66
C ALA A 35 -6.04 -15.40 -2.61
N GLY A 36 -5.71 -16.65 -2.90
CA GLY A 36 -4.90 -17.47 -2.03
C GLY A 36 -3.57 -16.77 -1.65
N PRO A 37 -2.94 -17.21 -0.56
CA PRO A 37 -1.72 -16.57 -0.09
C PRO A 37 -0.60 -16.72 -1.12
N VAL A 38 -0.10 -15.60 -1.60
CA VAL A 38 1.14 -15.53 -2.36
C VAL A 38 2.15 -14.81 -1.49
N ASP A 39 3.20 -15.51 -1.16
CA ASP A 39 4.25 -14.99 -0.31
C ASP A 39 5.23 -14.19 -1.18
N LEU A 40 5.00 -12.88 -1.25
CA LEU A 40 5.97 -11.95 -1.83
C LEU A 40 6.80 -11.38 -0.69
N SER A 41 8.08 -11.64 -0.71
CA SER A 41 9.00 -11.06 0.26
C SER A 41 9.18 -9.57 -0.02
N ASN A 42 9.50 -8.80 1.02
CA ASN A 42 9.85 -7.40 0.89
C ASN A 42 11.02 -7.21 -0.08
N ASP A 43 11.94 -8.17 -0.10
CA ASP A 43 13.14 -8.15 -0.94
C ASP A 43 12.80 -8.16 -2.43
N GLU A 44 11.74 -8.86 -2.84
CA GLU A 44 11.32 -8.90 -4.23
C GLU A 44 10.79 -7.55 -4.72
N VAL A 45 10.01 -6.87 -3.89
CA VAL A 45 9.50 -5.53 -4.19
C VAL A 45 10.64 -4.51 -4.22
N GLU A 46 11.54 -4.57 -3.26
CA GLU A 46 12.71 -3.70 -3.20
C GLU A 46 13.64 -3.91 -4.38
N SER A 47 13.87 -5.16 -4.79
CA SER A 47 14.71 -5.48 -5.94
C SER A 47 14.13 -4.94 -7.24
N ALA A 48 12.82 -5.02 -7.42
CA ALA A 48 12.15 -4.50 -8.60
C ALA A 48 12.27 -2.97 -8.70
N THR A 49 12.21 -2.27 -7.57
CA THR A 49 12.32 -0.81 -7.54
C THR A 49 13.76 -0.30 -7.53
N ALA A 50 14.71 -1.11 -7.05
CA ALA A 50 16.12 -0.72 -6.97
C ALA A 50 16.79 -0.46 -8.32
N LEU A 51 16.23 -0.99 -9.41
CA LEU A 51 16.74 -0.80 -10.76
C LEU A 51 16.43 0.58 -11.36
N LEU A 52 15.55 1.35 -10.73
CA LEU A 52 15.12 2.66 -11.20
C LEU A 52 15.90 3.77 -10.50
N GLU A 53 16.12 4.89 -11.20
CA GLU A 53 16.65 6.08 -10.55
C GLU A 53 15.68 6.62 -9.50
N ARG A 54 16.22 7.31 -8.50
CA ARG A 54 15.47 7.66 -7.28
C ARG A 54 14.19 8.48 -7.55
N GLU A 55 14.23 9.42 -8.48
CA GLU A 55 13.06 10.25 -8.80
C GLU A 55 12.04 9.49 -9.64
N ASP A 56 12.53 8.75 -10.63
CA ASP A 56 11.70 7.86 -11.44
C ASP A 56 11.05 6.78 -10.59
N ARG A 57 11.76 6.32 -9.57
CA ARG A 57 11.27 5.35 -8.59
C ARG A 57 10.08 5.89 -7.81
N LYS A 58 10.17 7.11 -7.29
CA LYS A 58 9.07 7.75 -6.56
C LYS A 58 7.82 7.90 -7.42
N GLU A 59 7.99 8.34 -8.64
CA GLU A 59 6.90 8.52 -9.58
C GLU A 59 6.26 7.18 -9.95
N MET A 60 7.07 6.17 -10.18
CA MET A 60 6.61 4.82 -10.48
C MET A 60 5.81 4.22 -9.31
N ILE A 61 6.29 4.38 -8.09
CA ILE A 61 5.59 3.93 -6.89
C ILE A 61 4.24 4.63 -6.78
N ALA A 62 4.21 5.94 -6.94
CA ALA A 62 2.97 6.72 -6.84
C ALA A 62 1.94 6.28 -7.89
N ARG A 63 2.36 6.08 -9.12
CA ARG A 63 1.49 5.62 -10.20
C ARG A 63 0.97 4.20 -9.95
N THR A 64 1.83 3.33 -9.46
CA THR A 64 1.47 1.95 -9.15
C THR A 64 0.44 1.91 -8.02
N LEU A 65 0.65 2.69 -6.97
CA LEU A 65 -0.29 2.79 -5.84
C LEU A 65 -1.67 3.27 -6.29
N LYS A 66 -1.74 4.18 -7.25
CA LYS A 66 -3.02 4.68 -7.78
C LYS A 66 -3.86 3.60 -8.47
N LYS A 67 -3.21 2.55 -8.95
CA LYS A 67 -3.89 1.43 -9.61
C LYS A 67 -4.39 0.37 -8.64
N LEU A 68 -4.02 0.48 -7.38
CA LEU A 68 -4.45 -0.44 -6.34
C LEU A 68 -5.76 0.03 -5.70
N PRO A 69 -6.51 -0.90 -5.07
CA PRO A 69 -7.61 -0.49 -4.20
C PRO A 69 -7.12 0.47 -3.12
N ALA A 70 -7.95 1.47 -2.80
CA ALA A 70 -7.55 2.58 -1.93
C ALA A 70 -7.08 2.13 -0.55
N ASP A 71 -7.74 1.14 0.06
CA ASP A 71 -7.36 0.63 1.36
C ASP A 71 -6.00 -0.07 1.35
N GLU A 72 -5.72 -0.86 0.31
CA GLU A 72 -4.41 -1.50 0.15
C GLU A 72 -3.32 -0.46 -0.09
N ALA A 73 -3.58 0.52 -0.94
CA ALA A 73 -2.64 1.60 -1.21
C ALA A 73 -2.31 2.40 0.05
N LEU A 74 -3.32 2.71 0.87
CA LEU A 74 -3.12 3.41 2.14
C LEU A 74 -2.28 2.61 3.12
N LEU A 75 -2.55 1.31 3.27
CA LEU A 75 -1.79 0.47 4.18
C LEU A 75 -0.34 0.29 3.73
N LEU A 76 -0.11 0.12 2.44
CA LEU A 76 1.24 0.05 1.89
C LEU A 76 2.00 1.37 2.11
N THR A 77 1.33 2.49 1.91
CA THR A 77 1.92 3.81 2.16
C THR A 77 2.32 3.95 3.62
N LEU A 78 1.44 3.60 4.55
CA LEU A 78 1.72 3.69 5.97
C LEU A 78 2.88 2.78 6.38
N TYR A 79 2.91 1.57 5.87
CA TYR A 79 3.91 0.59 6.26
C TYR A 79 5.29 0.88 5.66
N TYR A 80 5.36 1.15 4.35
CA TYR A 80 6.63 1.27 3.63
C TYR A 80 7.15 2.70 3.52
N LEU A 81 6.28 3.67 3.29
CA LEU A 81 6.71 5.06 3.10
C LEU A 81 6.76 5.83 4.41
N GLU A 82 5.82 5.58 5.30
CA GLU A 82 5.74 6.26 6.58
C GLU A 82 6.34 5.44 7.73
N GLU A 83 6.83 4.24 7.43
CA GLU A 83 7.52 3.36 8.37
C GLU A 83 6.70 3.03 9.63
N CYS A 84 5.38 2.94 9.48
CA CYS A 84 4.51 2.53 10.58
C CYS A 84 4.60 1.03 10.82
N SER A 85 4.62 0.65 12.09
CA SER A 85 4.50 -0.76 12.48
C SER A 85 3.07 -1.27 12.25
N VAL A 86 2.89 -2.59 12.23
CA VAL A 86 1.55 -3.20 12.17
C VAL A 86 0.69 -2.70 13.32
N GLU A 87 1.25 -2.58 14.53
CA GLU A 87 0.53 -2.08 15.70
C GLU A 87 0.06 -0.64 15.51
N GLU A 88 0.92 0.22 14.99
CA GLU A 88 0.58 1.60 14.68
C GLU A 88 -0.53 1.68 13.62
N ILE A 89 -0.44 0.85 12.59
CA ILE A 89 -1.48 0.76 11.56
C ILE A 89 -2.81 0.31 12.16
N CYS A 90 -2.81 -0.64 13.08
CA CYS A 90 -4.02 -1.03 13.80
C CYS A 90 -4.64 0.14 14.56
N GLN A 91 -3.83 0.96 15.20
CA GLN A 91 -4.30 2.17 15.90
C GLN A 91 -4.88 3.21 14.94
N ILE A 92 -4.26 3.38 13.78
CA ILE A 92 -4.70 4.33 12.76
C ILE A 92 -6.02 3.89 12.12
N THR A 93 -6.12 2.62 11.76
CA THR A 93 -7.21 2.10 10.94
C THR A 93 -8.33 1.44 11.73
N GLU A 94 -8.08 1.09 12.97
CA GLU A 94 -8.96 0.28 13.82
C GLU A 94 -9.20 -1.15 13.30
N LEU A 95 -8.35 -1.59 12.37
CA LEU A 95 -8.37 -2.97 11.90
C LEU A 95 -7.58 -3.86 12.87
N SER A 96 -7.93 -5.14 12.89
CA SER A 96 -7.16 -6.13 13.64
C SER A 96 -5.78 -6.35 13.01
N ALA A 97 -4.83 -6.84 13.79
CA ALA A 97 -3.49 -7.14 13.28
C ALA A 97 -3.53 -8.16 12.13
N SER A 98 -4.36 -9.19 12.25
CA SER A 98 -4.49 -10.19 11.19
C SER A 98 -5.07 -9.58 9.91
N ASN A 99 -6.04 -8.69 10.03
CA ASN A 99 -6.65 -8.01 8.90
C ASN A 99 -5.64 -7.07 8.20
N VAL A 100 -4.86 -6.32 8.98
CA VAL A 100 -3.78 -5.47 8.45
C VAL A 100 -2.77 -6.31 7.68
N LYS A 101 -2.32 -7.42 8.26
CA LYS A 101 -1.35 -8.31 7.61
C LYS A 101 -1.87 -8.88 6.30
N VAL A 102 -3.12 -9.33 6.28
CA VAL A 102 -3.76 -9.86 5.05
C VAL A 102 -3.84 -8.78 3.98
N LYS A 103 -4.25 -7.57 4.33
CA LYS A 103 -4.36 -6.47 3.37
C LYS A 103 -3.00 -5.99 2.86
N LEU A 104 -1.99 -5.95 3.72
CA LEU A 104 -0.61 -5.66 3.31
C LEU A 104 -0.10 -6.71 2.33
N PHE A 105 -0.38 -7.95 2.62
CA PHE A 105 0.03 -9.08 1.79
C PHE A 105 -0.60 -9.02 0.39
N ARG A 106 -1.92 -8.83 0.33
CA ARG A 106 -2.65 -8.67 -0.93
C ARG A 106 -2.20 -7.44 -1.70
N GLY A 107 -1.99 -6.33 -0.99
CA GLY A 107 -1.51 -5.09 -1.58
C GLY A 107 -0.14 -5.24 -2.20
N ARG A 108 0.79 -5.91 -1.52
CA ARG A 108 2.13 -6.18 -2.07
C ARG A 108 2.06 -7.02 -3.34
N LYS A 109 1.22 -8.04 -3.34
CA LYS A 109 1.03 -8.90 -4.51
C LYS A 109 0.53 -8.09 -5.70
N ARG A 110 -0.51 -7.30 -5.52
CA ARG A 110 -1.07 -6.45 -6.59
C ARG A 110 -0.08 -5.41 -7.06
N PHE A 111 0.63 -4.79 -6.14
CA PHE A 111 1.67 -3.82 -6.45
C PHE A 111 2.74 -4.43 -7.37
N TYR A 112 3.22 -5.60 -7.00
CA TYR A 112 4.22 -6.33 -7.77
C TYR A 112 3.70 -6.70 -9.17
N GLU A 113 2.47 -7.19 -9.28
CA GLU A 113 1.85 -7.53 -10.56
C GLU A 113 1.73 -6.31 -11.48
N VAL A 114 1.25 -5.19 -10.95
CA VAL A 114 1.12 -3.94 -11.72
C VAL A 114 2.49 -3.44 -12.17
N LEU A 115 3.47 -3.50 -11.29
CA LEU A 115 4.83 -3.06 -11.59
C LEU A 115 5.47 -3.94 -12.66
N GLN A 116 5.31 -5.26 -12.58
CA GLN A 116 5.81 -6.19 -13.59
C GLN A 116 5.18 -5.95 -14.96
N ASP A 117 3.88 -5.79 -15.02
CA ASP A 117 3.18 -5.55 -16.28
C ASP A 117 3.67 -4.27 -16.94
N LYS A 118 3.91 -3.23 -16.15
CA LYS A 118 4.45 -1.97 -16.65
C LYS A 118 5.87 -2.12 -17.15
N MET A 119 6.72 -2.84 -16.45
CA MET A 119 8.11 -3.11 -16.87
C MET A 119 8.16 -3.94 -18.15
N LYS A 120 7.27 -4.90 -18.31
CA LYS A 120 7.15 -5.69 -19.55
C LYS A 120 6.77 -4.82 -20.74
N LEU A 121 5.82 -3.89 -20.56
CA LEU A 121 5.41 -2.96 -21.61
C LEU A 121 6.55 -2.03 -22.02
N GLU A 122 7.29 -1.49 -21.07
CA GLU A 122 8.44 -0.64 -21.35
C GLU A 122 9.56 -1.40 -22.06
N THR A 123 9.79 -2.65 -21.67
CA THR A 123 10.79 -3.52 -22.32
C THR A 123 10.35 -3.85 -23.75
N ALA A 124 9.09 -4.10 -23.99
CA ALA A 124 8.55 -4.37 -25.33
C ALA A 124 8.69 -3.15 -26.25
N ASP A 125 8.52 -1.93 -25.74
CA ASP A 125 8.70 -0.70 -26.49
C ASP A 125 10.17 -0.43 -26.86
N LEU A 126 11.11 -1.01 -26.13
CA LEU A 126 12.55 -0.90 -26.39
C LEU A 126 13.05 -1.91 -27.42
N LEU A 127 12.28 -2.89 -27.75
CA LEU A 127 12.58 -3.92 -28.75
C LEU A 127 11.94 -3.56 -30.10
#